data_1ae3b477115df7649631a7fe124c707e
#
_entry.id   1ae3b477115df7649631a7fe124c707e
#
_cell.length_a   1.000
_cell.length_b   1.000
_cell.length_c   1.000
_cell.angle_alpha   90.00
_cell.angle_beta   90.00
_cell.angle_gamma   90.00
#
_symmetry.space_group_name_H-M   'P 1'
#
loop_
_entity.id
_entity.type
_entity.pdbx_description
1 polymer ?
#
loop_
_entity_poly.entity_id
_entity_poly.type
_entity_poly.pdbx_seq_one_letter_code
_entity_poly.pdbx_strand_id
1 'polypeptide(L)'
;MTNYVNEIQRRRTFAIISHPDAGKTTLTEKLLLYGGAILSAGSVKGKKANKHAVSDWMEIEKQRGISVTSSVLQFEYNDFCINILDTPGHQDFSEDTYRTLMAADSAVMVIDASKGVEAQTKKLFKVCLLRKIPVFTFINKMDRAAMNPFELLEHIESELGIATYAMNWPIGSGKEFKGVYERDHHRIIAFHGGDHGQKAAEVSEGTLEDETFRGVLGDHFFEQLREDSELLDIASTEFDQELISKGELTPVFFGSALTNFGVEPFLSHFLDMTTSPLPRESSQGEINPMDERFSAFVFKIQANMNKAHRDRIAFMRICSGKFERGKEVFHIQGGKKIQLAQPQHPYAPMTETEMLAKLEKSREHGMFRDADLVVSDMRLKYGL
;
A
#
# COMPACT_ATOMS: atom_id res chain seq x y z
N MET A 1 20.76 -4.41 -22.72
CA MET A 1 20.68 -5.25 -21.51
C MET A 1 20.52 -4.41 -20.24
N THR A 2 21.29 -3.35 -20.01
CA THR A 2 21.23 -2.52 -18.80
C THR A 2 19.84 -1.94 -18.49
N ASN A 3 19.07 -1.51 -19.48
CA ASN A 3 17.76 -0.91 -19.27
C ASN A 3 16.68 -1.92 -18.82
N TYR A 4 16.75 -3.18 -19.30
CA TYR A 4 15.78 -4.23 -18.92
C TYR A 4 15.95 -4.69 -17.46
N VAL A 5 17.18 -4.92 -17.03
CA VAL A 5 17.51 -5.31 -15.66
C VAL A 5 17.10 -4.20 -14.68
N ASN A 6 17.46 -2.95 -14.97
CA ASN A 6 17.08 -1.81 -14.13
C ASN A 6 15.57 -1.65 -14.01
N GLU A 7 14.83 -1.90 -15.11
CA GLU A 7 13.36 -1.83 -15.08
C GLU A 7 12.73 -2.91 -14.20
N ILE A 8 13.31 -4.11 -14.12
CA ILE A 8 12.88 -5.14 -13.20
C ILE A 8 13.24 -4.78 -11.76
N GLN A 9 14.48 -4.33 -11.54
CA GLN A 9 15.01 -4.03 -10.21
C GLN A 9 14.26 -2.89 -9.51
N ARG A 10 13.74 -1.91 -10.26
CA ARG A 10 12.97 -0.78 -9.69
C ARG A 10 11.52 -1.14 -9.34
N ARG A 11 11.03 -2.33 -9.71
CA ARG A 11 9.63 -2.73 -9.46
C ARG A 11 9.45 -3.25 -8.05
N ARG A 12 8.37 -2.81 -7.42
CA ARG A 12 7.92 -3.28 -6.11
C ARG A 12 6.45 -3.67 -6.22
N THR A 13 6.13 -4.92 -5.91
CA THR A 13 4.75 -5.41 -5.94
C THR A 13 4.40 -6.00 -4.61
N PHE A 14 3.54 -5.35 -3.86
CA PHE A 14 3.15 -5.82 -2.54
C PHE A 14 1.64 -5.82 -2.33
N ALA A 15 1.19 -6.70 -1.48
CA ALA A 15 -0.20 -6.76 -1.03
C ALA A 15 -0.36 -6.07 0.33
N ILE A 16 -1.51 -5.45 0.57
CA ILE A 16 -1.85 -4.94 1.90
C ILE A 16 -2.87 -5.88 2.51
N ILE A 17 -2.52 -6.46 3.66
CA ILE A 17 -3.36 -7.39 4.42
C ILE A 17 -3.73 -6.80 5.77
N SER A 18 -4.94 -7.05 6.23
CA SER A 18 -5.41 -6.59 7.55
C SER A 18 -6.71 -7.24 7.96
N HIS A 19 -7.05 -7.09 9.23
CA HIS A 19 -8.43 -7.23 9.67
C HIS A 19 -9.31 -6.09 9.11
N PRO A 20 -10.64 -6.28 8.91
CA PRO A 20 -11.55 -5.20 8.59
C PRO A 20 -11.40 -4.02 9.56
N ASP A 21 -11.53 -2.81 9.05
CA ASP A 21 -11.43 -1.55 9.82
C ASP A 21 -10.05 -1.24 10.44
N ALA A 22 -8.99 -2.02 10.23
CA ALA A 22 -7.63 -1.69 10.68
C ALA A 22 -7.05 -0.44 9.98
N GLY A 23 -7.69 0.02 8.89
CA GLY A 23 -7.31 1.24 8.16
C GLY A 23 -6.53 0.97 6.87
N LYS A 24 -6.66 -0.23 6.32
CA LYS A 24 -6.02 -0.64 5.07
C LYS A 24 -6.27 0.36 3.92
N THR A 25 -7.54 0.61 3.59
CA THR A 25 -7.92 1.54 2.52
C THR A 25 -7.40 2.96 2.77
N THR A 26 -7.41 3.41 4.03
CA THR A 26 -6.85 4.71 4.40
C THR A 26 -5.34 4.74 4.15
N LEU A 27 -4.59 3.69 4.54
CA LEU A 27 -3.16 3.62 4.27
C LEU A 27 -2.88 3.59 2.76
N THR A 28 -3.62 2.80 1.99
CA THR A 28 -3.50 2.76 0.51
C THR A 28 -3.65 4.15 -0.11
N GLU A 29 -4.69 4.89 0.29
CA GLU A 29 -4.91 6.27 -0.18
C GLU A 29 -3.75 7.22 0.17
N LYS A 30 -3.12 7.03 1.34
CA LYS A 30 -1.97 7.84 1.74
C LYS A 30 -0.71 7.51 0.94
N LEU A 31 -0.47 6.23 0.67
CA LEU A 31 0.63 5.82 -0.20
C LEU A 31 0.49 6.41 -1.61
N LEU A 32 -0.74 6.44 -2.15
CA LEU A 32 -1.03 7.10 -3.43
C LEU A 32 -0.84 8.63 -3.36
N LEU A 33 -1.15 9.25 -2.23
CA LEU A 33 -0.94 10.69 -2.02
C LEU A 33 0.55 11.04 -2.05
N TYR A 34 1.38 10.31 -1.30
CA TYR A 34 2.83 10.52 -1.28
C TYR A 34 3.48 10.19 -2.63
N GLY A 35 2.97 9.21 -3.35
CA GLY A 35 3.37 8.90 -4.72
C GLY A 35 2.89 9.92 -5.77
N GLY A 36 2.17 10.98 -5.36
CA GLY A 36 1.65 11.99 -6.30
C GLY A 36 0.57 11.46 -7.26
N ALA A 37 0.10 10.23 -7.08
CA ALA A 37 -0.93 9.63 -7.91
C ALA A 37 -2.32 10.25 -7.69
N ILE A 38 -2.53 10.86 -6.53
CA ILE A 38 -3.74 11.63 -6.18
C ILE A 38 -3.35 12.95 -5.51
N LEU A 39 -4.11 14.01 -5.78
CA LEU A 39 -3.85 15.34 -5.21
C LEU A 39 -4.36 15.50 -3.78
N SER A 40 -5.32 14.67 -3.36
CA SER A 40 -5.84 14.64 -2.00
C SER A 40 -6.45 13.28 -1.71
N ALA A 41 -6.20 12.74 -0.52
CA ALA A 41 -6.75 11.46 -0.11
C ALA A 41 -8.26 11.55 0.17
N GLY A 42 -9.00 10.50 -0.19
CA GLY A 42 -10.41 10.32 0.14
C GLY A 42 -10.61 9.81 1.57
N SER A 43 -11.86 9.79 2.04
CA SER A 43 -12.25 9.23 3.33
C SER A 43 -13.22 8.07 3.15
N VAL A 44 -13.01 6.97 3.87
CA VAL A 44 -13.86 5.78 3.84
C VAL A 44 -15.07 5.92 4.78
N LYS A 45 -14.98 6.73 5.84
CA LYS A 45 -16.02 6.86 6.87
C LYS A 45 -16.71 8.23 6.84
N GLY A 46 -18.00 8.21 6.55
CA GLY A 46 -18.93 9.31 6.81
C GLY A 46 -20.01 9.45 5.76
N LYS A 47 -21.29 9.48 6.19
CA LYS A 47 -22.45 9.80 5.33
C LYS A 47 -22.37 11.17 4.63
N LYS A 48 -21.32 11.97 4.92
CA LYS A 48 -21.04 13.31 4.37
C LYS A 48 -19.65 13.44 3.74
N ALA A 49 -18.96 12.34 3.42
CA ALA A 49 -17.66 12.44 2.76
C ALA A 49 -17.86 12.90 1.31
N ASN A 50 -17.37 14.08 0.98
CA ASN A 50 -17.46 14.66 -0.37
C ASN A 50 -16.53 13.95 -1.39
N LYS A 51 -15.61 13.10 -0.92
CA LYS A 51 -14.70 12.27 -1.74
C LYS A 51 -14.63 10.86 -1.19
N HIS A 52 -14.89 9.87 -2.02
CA HIS A 52 -14.66 8.46 -1.72
C HIS A 52 -13.21 8.07 -2.06
N ALA A 53 -12.70 7.01 -1.44
CA ALA A 53 -11.39 6.47 -1.71
C ALA A 53 -11.25 6.03 -3.18
N VAL A 54 -10.08 6.26 -3.78
CA VAL A 54 -9.81 5.87 -5.18
C VAL A 54 -9.79 4.35 -5.34
N SER A 55 -9.40 3.62 -4.29
CA SER A 55 -9.44 2.16 -4.25
C SER A 55 -10.86 1.58 -4.29
N ASP A 56 -11.88 2.34 -3.82
CA ASP A 56 -13.27 1.91 -3.73
C ASP A 56 -14.06 2.39 -4.96
N TRP A 57 -13.87 1.76 -6.10
CA TRP A 57 -14.48 2.18 -7.36
C TRP A 57 -15.87 1.60 -7.62
N MET A 58 -16.24 0.47 -6.97
CA MET A 58 -17.57 -0.12 -7.10
C MET A 58 -18.61 0.63 -6.25
N GLU A 59 -19.82 0.77 -6.78
CA GLU A 59 -20.92 1.45 -6.09
C GLU A 59 -21.30 0.75 -4.77
N ILE A 60 -21.15 -0.57 -4.71
CA ILE A 60 -21.38 -1.37 -3.50
C ILE A 60 -20.31 -1.10 -2.42
N GLU A 61 -19.07 -0.86 -2.82
CA GLU A 61 -17.96 -0.49 -1.91
C GLU A 61 -18.22 0.88 -1.29
N LYS A 62 -18.63 1.85 -2.11
CA LYS A 62 -19.00 3.19 -1.65
C LYS A 62 -20.18 3.20 -0.69
N GLN A 63 -21.18 2.35 -0.94
CA GLN A 63 -22.38 2.26 -0.08
C GLN A 63 -22.08 1.58 1.26
N ARG A 64 -21.23 0.55 1.27
CA ARG A 64 -20.89 -0.21 2.46
C ARG A 64 -19.71 0.36 3.25
N GLY A 65 -18.87 1.20 2.62
CA GLY A 65 -17.65 1.75 3.20
C GLY A 65 -16.59 0.67 3.46
N ILE A 66 -16.59 -0.40 2.66
CA ILE A 66 -15.65 -1.52 2.72
C ILE A 66 -15.21 -1.90 1.32
N SER A 67 -13.94 -2.25 1.14
CA SER A 67 -13.43 -2.79 -0.11
C SER A 67 -13.93 -4.22 -0.30
N VAL A 68 -14.67 -4.46 -1.39
CA VAL A 68 -15.28 -5.75 -1.72
C VAL A 68 -14.43 -6.53 -2.71
N THR A 69 -13.69 -5.83 -3.57
CA THR A 69 -12.84 -6.43 -4.60
C THR A 69 -11.40 -5.99 -4.45
N SER A 70 -10.47 -6.90 -4.80
CA SER A 70 -9.05 -6.51 -4.89
C SER A 70 -8.85 -5.52 -6.03
N SER A 71 -8.12 -4.45 -5.79
CA SER A 71 -7.67 -3.50 -6.81
C SER A 71 -6.17 -3.58 -7.01
N VAL A 72 -5.73 -3.22 -8.22
CA VAL A 72 -4.30 -3.07 -8.54
C VAL A 72 -4.06 -1.60 -8.80
N LEU A 73 -3.21 -0.99 -7.98
CA LEU A 73 -2.86 0.42 -8.05
C LEU A 73 -1.38 0.54 -8.39
N GLN A 74 -1.04 1.44 -9.31
CA GLN A 74 0.35 1.64 -9.74
C GLN A 74 0.70 3.12 -9.67
N PHE A 75 1.89 3.44 -9.18
CA PHE A 75 2.47 4.77 -9.17
C PHE A 75 4.00 4.70 -9.12
N GLU A 76 4.65 5.83 -9.32
CA GLU A 76 6.11 5.96 -9.19
C GLU A 76 6.45 6.80 -7.95
N TYR A 77 7.49 6.40 -7.23
CA TYR A 77 8.01 7.13 -6.08
C TYR A 77 9.50 6.78 -5.90
N ASN A 78 10.37 7.81 -5.76
CA ASN A 78 11.83 7.65 -5.60
C ASN A 78 12.43 6.62 -6.56
N ASP A 79 12.16 6.77 -7.87
CA ASP A 79 12.61 5.88 -8.95
C ASP A 79 12.05 4.44 -8.90
N PHE A 80 11.27 4.08 -7.91
CA PHE A 80 10.56 2.79 -7.85
C PHE A 80 9.24 2.85 -8.61
N CYS A 81 8.94 1.76 -9.33
CA CYS A 81 7.63 1.51 -9.91
C CYS A 81 6.85 0.60 -8.95
N ILE A 82 5.89 1.18 -8.26
CA ILE A 82 5.17 0.56 -7.16
C ILE A 82 3.83 0.02 -7.64
N ASN A 83 3.55 -1.25 -7.31
CA ASN A 83 2.27 -1.90 -7.57
C ASN A 83 1.68 -2.34 -6.23
N ILE A 84 0.58 -1.71 -5.83
CA ILE A 84 -0.19 -2.11 -4.64
C ILE A 84 -1.30 -3.06 -5.08
N LEU A 85 -1.32 -4.23 -4.47
CA LEU A 85 -2.42 -5.18 -4.57
C LEU A 85 -3.31 -4.98 -3.35
N ASP A 86 -4.32 -4.13 -3.46
CA ASP A 86 -5.27 -3.89 -2.39
C ASP A 86 -6.23 -5.08 -2.28
N THR A 87 -6.27 -5.73 -1.12
CA THR A 87 -7.04 -6.95 -0.89
C THR A 87 -8.29 -6.63 -0.06
N PRO A 88 -9.44 -7.30 -0.30
CA PRO A 88 -10.61 -7.14 0.57
C PRO A 88 -10.27 -7.61 1.98
N GLY A 89 -10.59 -6.79 2.99
CA GLY A 89 -10.38 -7.13 4.40
C GLY A 89 -11.45 -8.05 4.98
N HIS A 90 -12.60 -8.20 4.34
CA HIS A 90 -13.73 -8.95 4.86
C HIS A 90 -13.56 -10.46 4.69
N GLN A 91 -14.05 -11.26 5.65
CA GLN A 91 -13.90 -12.72 5.65
C GLN A 91 -14.55 -13.40 4.44
N ASP A 92 -15.62 -12.82 3.90
CA ASP A 92 -16.39 -13.37 2.78
C ASP A 92 -15.63 -13.33 1.45
N PHE A 93 -14.52 -12.56 1.37
CA PHE A 93 -13.72 -12.39 0.15
C PHE A 93 -12.33 -13.03 0.23
N SER A 94 -12.15 -14.00 1.11
CA SER A 94 -10.85 -14.63 1.39
C SER A 94 -10.20 -15.28 0.16
N GLU A 95 -10.98 -15.88 -0.75
CA GLU A 95 -10.45 -16.53 -1.95
C GLU A 95 -9.80 -15.53 -2.92
N ASP A 96 -10.41 -14.39 -3.15
CA ASP A 96 -9.83 -13.30 -3.97
C ASP A 96 -8.54 -12.77 -3.35
N THR A 97 -8.51 -12.66 -2.02
CA THR A 97 -7.31 -12.26 -1.28
C THR A 97 -6.19 -13.26 -1.46
N TYR A 98 -6.47 -14.56 -1.35
CA TYR A 98 -5.45 -15.60 -1.53
C TYR A 98 -4.87 -15.62 -2.95
N ARG A 99 -5.72 -15.44 -3.97
CA ARG A 99 -5.27 -15.35 -5.37
C ARG A 99 -4.42 -14.10 -5.60
N THR A 100 -4.81 -12.99 -5.02
CA THR A 100 -4.06 -11.72 -5.13
C THR A 100 -2.69 -11.82 -4.46
N LEU A 101 -2.60 -12.47 -3.29
CA LEU A 101 -1.33 -12.72 -2.62
C LEU A 101 -0.34 -13.55 -3.47
N MET A 102 -0.84 -14.41 -4.37
CA MET A 102 0.04 -15.13 -5.30
C MET A 102 0.81 -14.21 -6.25
N ALA A 103 0.31 -13.01 -6.50
CA ALA A 103 0.95 -12.03 -7.38
C ALA A 103 1.90 -11.08 -6.66
N ALA A 104 1.91 -11.07 -5.32
CA ALA A 104 2.75 -10.21 -4.49
C ALA A 104 4.17 -10.78 -4.32
N ASP A 105 5.15 -9.89 -4.13
CA ASP A 105 6.53 -10.21 -3.75
C ASP A 105 6.80 -9.92 -2.27
N SER A 106 5.97 -9.07 -1.64
CA SER A 106 5.97 -8.78 -0.21
C SER A 106 4.55 -8.43 0.25
N ALA A 107 4.34 -8.31 1.56
CA ALA A 107 3.07 -7.92 2.12
C ALA A 107 3.24 -6.86 3.21
N VAL A 108 2.34 -5.90 3.26
CA VAL A 108 2.20 -4.95 4.36
C VAL A 108 1.02 -5.39 5.22
N MET A 109 1.31 -5.75 6.46
CA MET A 109 0.31 -6.15 7.45
C MET A 109 -0.08 -4.93 8.28
N VAL A 110 -1.35 -4.52 8.20
CA VAL A 110 -1.86 -3.37 8.94
C VAL A 110 -2.58 -3.86 10.19
N ILE A 111 -2.13 -3.38 11.35
CA ILE A 111 -2.65 -3.73 12.68
C ILE A 111 -3.25 -2.47 13.31
N ASP A 112 -4.42 -2.60 13.96
CA ASP A 112 -5.01 -1.54 14.78
C ASP A 112 -4.31 -1.49 16.14
N ALA A 113 -3.69 -0.36 16.46
CA ALA A 113 -2.93 -0.18 17.71
C ALA A 113 -3.75 -0.40 18.98
N SER A 114 -5.08 -0.28 18.90
CA SER A 114 -5.98 -0.52 20.05
C SER A 114 -6.39 -1.98 20.22
N LYS A 115 -6.17 -2.84 19.20
CA LYS A 115 -6.68 -4.21 19.18
C LYS A 115 -5.58 -5.26 19.04
N GLY A 116 -4.43 -4.90 18.48
CA GLY A 116 -3.37 -5.84 18.17
C GLY A 116 -3.73 -6.78 17.01
N VAL A 117 -3.22 -8.02 17.07
CA VAL A 117 -3.42 -9.02 16.02
C VAL A 117 -4.81 -9.65 16.11
N GLU A 118 -5.61 -9.44 15.09
CA GLU A 118 -6.98 -9.96 15.00
C GLU A 118 -7.07 -11.22 14.12
N ALA A 119 -8.14 -11.99 14.25
CA ALA A 119 -8.29 -13.33 13.64
C ALA A 119 -8.08 -13.38 12.12
N GLN A 120 -8.55 -12.37 11.38
CA GLN A 120 -8.37 -12.31 9.92
C GLN A 120 -6.90 -12.05 9.56
N THR A 121 -6.23 -11.18 10.29
CA THR A 121 -4.79 -10.91 10.13
C THR A 121 -3.98 -12.19 10.29
N LYS A 122 -4.24 -13.01 11.31
CA LYS A 122 -3.59 -14.31 11.51
C LYS A 122 -3.76 -15.26 10.34
N LYS A 123 -4.97 -15.33 9.76
CA LYS A 123 -5.25 -16.19 8.60
C LYS A 123 -4.43 -15.76 7.39
N LEU A 124 -4.41 -14.46 7.10
CA LEU A 124 -3.70 -13.89 5.96
C LEU A 124 -2.17 -14.00 6.13
N PHE A 125 -1.68 -13.75 7.33
CA PHE A 125 -0.27 -13.95 7.67
C PHE A 125 0.19 -15.40 7.42
N LYS A 126 -0.60 -16.40 7.83
CA LYS A 126 -0.29 -17.82 7.54
C LYS A 126 -0.18 -18.10 6.03
N VAL A 127 -0.99 -17.44 5.21
CA VAL A 127 -0.87 -17.55 3.74
C VAL A 127 0.42 -16.94 3.25
N CYS A 128 0.84 -15.80 3.78
CA CYS A 128 2.12 -15.18 3.44
C CYS A 128 3.29 -16.10 3.79
N LEU A 129 3.30 -16.70 4.98
CA LEU A 129 4.32 -17.68 5.40
C LEU A 129 4.39 -18.88 4.46
N LEU A 130 3.24 -19.52 4.16
CA LEU A 130 3.18 -20.65 3.25
C LEU A 130 3.71 -20.32 1.84
N ARG A 131 3.65 -19.05 1.44
CA ARG A 131 4.11 -18.54 0.16
C ARG A 131 5.52 -17.95 0.21
N LYS A 132 6.15 -17.95 1.39
CA LYS A 132 7.46 -17.33 1.62
C LYS A 132 7.47 -15.85 1.20
N ILE A 133 6.39 -15.14 1.49
CA ILE A 133 6.24 -13.71 1.21
C ILE A 133 6.71 -12.94 2.44
N PRO A 134 7.75 -12.10 2.36
CA PRO A 134 8.19 -11.22 3.45
C PRO A 134 7.04 -10.31 3.91
N VAL A 135 6.89 -10.15 5.23
CA VAL A 135 5.83 -9.34 5.82
C VAL A 135 6.42 -8.16 6.57
N PHE A 136 5.91 -6.97 6.30
CA PHE A 136 6.23 -5.72 6.97
C PHE A 136 4.99 -5.26 7.75
N THR A 137 5.15 -4.92 9.02
CA THR A 137 4.03 -4.58 9.89
C THR A 137 3.89 -3.08 10.04
N PHE A 138 2.69 -2.55 9.80
CA PHE A 138 2.33 -1.16 10.08
C PHE A 138 1.27 -1.12 11.18
N ILE A 139 1.66 -0.68 12.38
CA ILE A 139 0.76 -0.46 13.51
C ILE A 139 0.11 0.91 13.34
N ASN A 140 -1.16 0.88 12.96
CA ASN A 140 -1.94 2.02 12.55
C ASN A 140 -2.82 2.56 13.69
N LYS A 141 -3.27 3.80 13.55
CA LYS A 141 -4.20 4.49 14.45
C LYS A 141 -3.58 4.92 15.78
N MET A 142 -2.31 5.24 15.78
CA MET A 142 -1.65 5.84 16.94
C MET A 142 -2.26 7.21 17.36
N ASP A 143 -3.09 7.81 16.51
CA ASP A 143 -3.92 9.00 16.78
C ASP A 143 -5.07 8.73 17.76
N ARG A 144 -5.24 7.51 18.23
CA ARG A 144 -6.26 7.08 19.21
C ARG A 144 -5.61 6.39 20.39
N ALA A 145 -6.42 6.12 21.43
CA ALA A 145 -5.97 5.29 22.55
C ALA A 145 -5.44 3.96 22.01
N ALA A 146 -4.18 3.68 22.24
CA ALA A 146 -3.45 2.52 21.79
C ALA A 146 -3.01 1.65 22.97
N MET A 147 -2.72 0.38 22.72
CA MET A 147 -1.99 -0.49 23.66
C MET A 147 -0.56 0.05 23.82
N ASN A 148 0.12 -0.38 24.88
CA ASN A 148 1.54 -0.07 25.05
C ASN A 148 2.33 -0.63 23.85
N PRO A 149 3.27 0.13 23.26
CA PRO A 149 4.05 -0.33 22.11
C PRO A 149 4.82 -1.63 22.35
N PHE A 150 5.41 -1.85 23.51
CA PHE A 150 6.08 -3.13 23.87
C PHE A 150 5.08 -4.28 23.92
N GLU A 151 3.89 -4.09 24.51
CA GLU A 151 2.84 -5.10 24.52
C GLU A 151 2.35 -5.44 23.11
N LEU A 152 2.34 -4.48 22.18
CA LEU A 152 1.99 -4.70 20.78
C LEU A 152 3.03 -5.58 20.07
N LEU A 153 4.32 -5.35 20.31
CA LEU A 153 5.39 -6.21 19.78
C LEU A 153 5.27 -7.63 20.31
N GLU A 154 5.15 -7.80 21.64
CA GLU A 154 4.97 -9.09 22.28
C GLU A 154 3.70 -9.82 21.75
N HIS A 155 2.60 -9.08 21.55
CA HIS A 155 1.38 -9.64 21.00
C HIS A 155 1.57 -10.13 19.54
N ILE A 156 2.33 -9.40 18.71
CA ILE A 156 2.67 -9.85 17.35
C ILE A 156 3.49 -11.15 17.42
N GLU A 157 4.51 -11.19 18.25
CA GLU A 157 5.41 -12.34 18.37
C GLU A 157 4.67 -13.58 18.90
N SER A 158 3.89 -13.43 19.96
CA SER A 158 3.14 -14.53 20.57
C SER A 158 2.05 -15.08 19.66
N GLU A 159 1.34 -14.21 18.94
CA GLU A 159 0.18 -14.56 18.12
C GLU A 159 0.54 -15.08 16.73
N LEU A 160 1.66 -14.63 16.17
CA LEU A 160 2.09 -14.97 14.82
C LEU A 160 3.31 -15.91 14.80
N GLY A 161 4.08 -15.99 15.88
CA GLY A 161 5.30 -16.79 15.94
C GLY A 161 6.42 -16.25 15.05
N ILE A 162 6.51 -14.93 14.91
CA ILE A 162 7.53 -14.23 14.11
C ILE A 162 8.22 -13.19 14.99
N ALA A 163 9.53 -13.05 14.88
CA ALA A 163 10.26 -12.00 15.60
C ALA A 163 9.89 -10.60 15.06
N THR A 164 9.99 -9.59 15.91
CA THR A 164 9.73 -8.19 15.55
C THR A 164 11.00 -7.36 15.65
N TYR A 165 11.12 -6.36 14.76
CA TYR A 165 12.10 -5.28 14.87
C TYR A 165 11.40 -3.94 14.66
N ALA A 166 11.33 -3.12 15.71
CA ALA A 166 10.77 -1.79 15.61
C ALA A 166 11.72 -0.88 14.83
N MET A 167 11.31 -0.49 13.62
CA MET A 167 12.04 0.46 12.75
C MET A 167 11.91 1.89 13.26
N ASN A 168 10.73 2.22 13.77
CA ASN A 168 10.48 3.47 14.46
C ASN A 168 9.77 3.23 15.79
N TRP A 169 9.79 4.21 16.67
CA TRP A 169 9.12 4.18 17.96
C TRP A 169 8.15 5.34 18.11
N PRO A 170 6.91 5.14 18.58
CA PRO A 170 5.93 6.20 18.68
C PRO A 170 6.21 7.11 19.90
N ILE A 171 6.06 8.41 19.69
CA ILE A 171 6.18 9.42 20.74
C ILE A 171 4.78 9.86 21.17
N GLY A 172 4.32 9.27 22.27
CA GLY A 172 2.95 9.43 22.73
C GLY A 172 1.93 8.62 21.93
N SER A 173 0.65 8.74 22.29
CA SER A 173 -0.48 8.10 21.63
C SER A 173 -1.76 8.92 21.76
N GLY A 174 -2.77 8.62 20.95
CA GLY A 174 -4.03 9.34 20.97
C GLY A 174 -3.86 10.80 20.53
N LYS A 175 -4.43 11.71 21.28
CA LYS A 175 -4.31 13.16 21.01
C LYS A 175 -2.89 13.70 21.24
N GLU A 176 -2.08 12.94 21.97
CA GLU A 176 -0.70 13.27 22.30
C GLU A 176 0.31 12.54 21.42
N PHE A 177 -0.14 11.92 20.34
CA PHE A 177 0.76 11.33 19.35
C PHE A 177 1.50 12.44 18.60
N LYS A 178 2.73 12.71 19.03
CA LYS A 178 3.55 13.86 18.59
C LYS A 178 4.48 13.54 17.44
N GLY A 179 4.88 12.29 17.28
CA GLY A 179 5.86 11.90 16.29
C GLY A 179 6.31 10.47 16.40
N VAL A 180 7.38 10.17 15.67
CA VAL A 180 8.09 8.90 15.74
C VAL A 180 9.59 9.14 15.89
N TYR A 181 10.28 8.22 16.52
CA TYR A 181 11.73 8.13 16.57
C TYR A 181 12.19 7.02 15.63
N GLU A 182 12.96 7.35 14.60
CA GLU A 182 13.59 6.40 13.69
C GLU A 182 14.86 5.84 14.32
N ARG A 183 14.91 4.54 14.56
CA ARG A 183 16.02 3.90 15.26
C ARG A 183 17.31 3.88 14.42
N ASP A 184 17.21 3.55 13.14
CA ASP A 184 18.37 3.41 12.25
C ASP A 184 19.15 4.73 12.09
N HIS A 185 18.44 5.85 12.08
CA HIS A 185 19.02 7.17 11.90
C HIS A 185 19.15 7.94 13.21
N HIS A 186 18.73 7.39 14.35
CA HIS A 186 18.64 8.06 15.65
C HIS A 186 17.95 9.42 15.56
N ARG A 187 16.86 9.48 14.77
CA ARG A 187 16.19 10.72 14.37
C ARG A 187 14.78 10.79 14.92
N ILE A 188 14.46 11.92 15.55
CA ILE A 188 13.11 12.27 15.95
C ILE A 188 12.43 12.96 14.75
N ILE A 189 11.22 12.51 14.39
CA ILE A 189 10.34 13.15 13.43
C ILE A 189 9.10 13.57 14.18
N ALA A 190 9.04 14.85 14.53
CA ALA A 190 7.87 15.45 15.21
C ALA A 190 6.87 15.96 14.16
N PHE A 191 5.61 15.61 14.33
CA PHE A 191 4.53 15.95 13.41
C PHE A 191 3.80 17.21 13.91
N HIS A 192 3.58 18.17 13.00
CA HIS A 192 2.78 19.36 13.26
C HIS A 192 1.40 19.23 12.64
N GLY A 193 0.39 19.84 13.28
CA GLY A 193 -1.01 19.74 12.89
C GLY A 193 -1.23 20.05 11.41
N GLY A 194 -1.86 19.12 10.71
CA GLY A 194 -2.21 19.22 9.29
C GLY A 194 -3.72 19.22 9.07
N ASP A 195 -4.15 19.47 7.84
CA ASP A 195 -5.56 19.50 7.36
C ASP A 195 -6.22 18.11 7.42
N HIS A 196 -6.37 17.53 8.62
CA HIS A 196 -6.96 16.19 8.84
C HIS A 196 -6.42 15.12 7.88
N GLY A 197 -5.12 15.16 7.54
CA GLY A 197 -4.45 14.19 6.68
C GLY A 197 -4.79 14.31 5.19
N GLN A 198 -5.36 15.39 4.72
CA GLN A 198 -5.61 15.61 3.28
C GLN A 198 -4.33 15.97 2.50
N LYS A 199 -3.33 16.48 3.19
CA LYS A 199 -2.01 16.82 2.66
C LYS A 199 -0.93 16.06 3.43
N ALA A 200 0.30 16.04 2.90
CA ALA A 200 1.47 15.55 3.63
C ALA A 200 1.61 16.27 4.98
N ALA A 201 2.06 15.56 6.00
CA ALA A 201 2.29 16.15 7.31
C ALA A 201 3.47 17.12 7.27
N GLU A 202 3.36 18.25 7.97
CA GLU A 202 4.51 19.10 8.25
C GLU A 202 5.32 18.46 9.38
N VAL A 203 6.64 18.41 9.23
CA VAL A 203 7.54 17.73 10.16
C VAL A 203 8.67 18.64 10.63
N SER A 204 9.13 18.40 11.86
CA SER A 204 10.42 18.87 12.36
C SER A 204 11.29 17.70 12.71
N GLU A 205 12.57 17.74 12.35
CA GLU A 205 13.51 16.66 12.56
C GLU A 205 14.60 17.07 13.55
N GLY A 206 15.02 16.15 14.41
CA GLY A 206 16.08 16.33 15.40
C GLY A 206 16.55 15.03 15.98
N THR A 207 17.37 15.10 17.03
CA THR A 207 17.94 13.94 17.72
C THR A 207 17.67 13.98 19.22
N LEU A 208 17.97 12.89 19.93
CA LEU A 208 17.89 12.84 21.40
C LEU A 208 18.95 13.70 22.11
N GLU A 209 20.02 14.12 21.40
CA GLU A 209 21.02 15.06 21.91
C GLU A 209 20.61 16.53 21.74
N ASP A 210 19.57 16.79 20.92
CA ASP A 210 19.10 18.15 20.66
C ASP A 210 18.07 18.59 21.71
N GLU A 211 18.54 19.33 22.71
CA GLU A 211 17.68 19.88 23.79
C GLU A 211 16.55 20.77 23.27
N THR A 212 16.61 21.28 22.04
CA THR A 212 15.50 22.04 21.46
C THR A 212 14.27 21.14 21.25
N PHE A 213 14.47 19.85 20.96
CA PHE A 213 13.39 18.88 20.83
C PHE A 213 12.71 18.52 22.15
N ARG A 214 13.39 18.69 23.28
CA ARG A 214 12.76 18.63 24.60
C ARG A 214 11.62 19.67 24.70
N GLY A 215 11.84 20.87 24.18
CA GLY A 215 10.80 21.92 24.13
C GLY A 215 9.64 21.57 23.17
N VAL A 216 9.92 20.93 22.05
CA VAL A 216 8.92 20.50 21.04
C VAL A 216 8.05 19.36 21.57
N LEU A 217 8.67 18.34 22.15
CA LEU A 217 7.99 17.16 22.66
C LEU A 217 7.39 17.36 24.05
N GLY A 218 8.04 18.18 24.89
CA GLY A 218 7.82 18.32 26.33
C GLY A 218 8.63 17.31 27.12
N ASP A 219 9.03 17.69 28.36
CA ASP A 219 9.95 16.91 29.19
C ASP A 219 9.52 15.46 29.37
N HIS A 220 8.25 15.22 29.63
CA HIS A 220 7.73 13.87 29.85
C HIS A 220 7.97 12.94 28.67
N PHE A 221 7.58 13.33 27.46
CA PHE A 221 7.74 12.49 26.27
C PHE A 221 9.19 12.37 25.82
N PHE A 222 10.00 13.38 26.06
CA PHE A 222 11.43 13.33 25.73
C PHE A 222 12.18 12.35 26.63
N GLU A 223 11.93 12.36 27.95
CA GLU A 223 12.54 11.41 28.88
C GLU A 223 12.02 9.99 28.65
N GLN A 224 10.71 9.83 28.45
CA GLN A 224 10.14 8.53 28.12
C GLN A 224 10.77 7.94 26.85
N LEU A 225 10.93 8.74 25.78
CA LEU A 225 11.58 8.28 24.56
C LEU A 225 13.00 7.84 24.78
N ARG A 226 13.75 8.53 25.64
CA ARG A 226 15.13 8.14 25.99
C ARG A 226 15.16 6.77 26.68
N GLU A 227 14.30 6.59 27.70
CA GLU A 227 14.17 5.32 28.42
C GLU A 227 13.74 4.17 27.49
N ASP A 228 12.72 4.41 26.65
CA ASP A 228 12.23 3.43 25.69
C ASP A 228 13.30 3.06 24.66
N SER A 229 14.09 4.03 24.17
CA SER A 229 15.19 3.79 23.22
C SER A 229 16.28 2.90 23.83
N GLU A 230 16.69 3.16 25.07
CA GLU A 230 17.64 2.32 25.79
C GLU A 230 17.10 0.89 25.99
N LEU A 231 15.84 0.74 26.34
CA LEU A 231 15.19 -0.56 26.47
C LEU A 231 15.13 -1.33 25.15
N LEU A 232 14.80 -0.64 24.06
CA LEU A 232 14.77 -1.24 22.72
C LEU A 232 16.14 -1.74 22.28
N ASP A 233 17.21 -1.03 22.58
CA ASP A 233 18.57 -1.41 22.22
C ASP A 233 19.06 -2.65 23.02
N ILE A 234 18.55 -2.81 24.25
CA ILE A 234 18.90 -3.96 25.10
C ILE A 234 18.04 -5.19 24.78
N ALA A 235 16.73 -4.99 24.53
CA ALA A 235 15.73 -6.08 24.52
C ALA A 235 15.29 -6.52 23.12
N SER A 236 15.59 -5.74 22.06
CA SER A 236 15.11 -6.08 20.72
C SER A 236 16.01 -7.10 20.04
N THR A 237 15.40 -7.92 19.17
CA THR A 237 16.13 -8.71 18.17
C THR A 237 16.99 -7.78 17.31
N GLU A 238 18.16 -8.23 16.88
CA GLU A 238 18.98 -7.48 15.93
C GLU A 238 18.28 -7.41 14.55
N PHE A 239 18.50 -6.30 13.84
CA PHE A 239 18.01 -6.17 12.47
C PHE A 239 18.73 -7.16 11.56
N ASP A 240 17.95 -8.00 10.87
CA ASP A 240 18.49 -9.01 9.96
C ASP A 240 17.64 -9.10 8.68
N GLN A 241 18.19 -8.61 7.58
CA GLN A 241 17.55 -8.63 6.27
C GLN A 241 17.31 -10.06 5.75
N GLU A 242 18.14 -11.02 6.14
CA GLU A 242 17.96 -12.43 5.73
C GLU A 242 16.75 -13.05 6.44
N LEU A 243 16.58 -12.79 7.74
CA LEU A 243 15.40 -13.22 8.50
C LEU A 243 14.12 -12.58 7.97
N ILE A 244 14.15 -11.31 7.55
CA ILE A 244 13.02 -10.64 6.91
C ILE A 244 12.65 -11.38 5.62
N SER A 245 13.62 -11.66 4.77
CA SER A 245 13.41 -12.35 3.49
C SER A 245 12.87 -13.77 3.68
N LYS A 246 13.20 -14.46 4.78
CA LYS A 246 12.67 -15.78 5.15
C LYS A 246 11.29 -15.74 5.78
N GLY A 247 10.80 -14.55 6.18
CA GLY A 247 9.56 -14.39 6.91
C GLY A 247 9.65 -14.81 8.39
N GLU A 248 10.85 -14.78 8.96
CA GLU A 248 11.13 -15.10 10.36
C GLU A 248 11.22 -13.84 11.24
N LEU A 249 11.40 -12.67 10.64
CA LEU A 249 11.39 -11.35 11.28
C LEU A 249 10.50 -10.39 10.49
N THR A 250 9.71 -9.58 11.19
CA THR A 250 8.93 -8.49 10.60
C THR A 250 9.43 -7.14 11.08
N PRO A 251 9.83 -6.23 10.16
CA PRO A 251 10.02 -4.82 10.51
C PRO A 251 8.69 -4.20 10.91
N VAL A 252 8.66 -3.50 12.04
CA VAL A 252 7.45 -2.88 12.61
C VAL A 252 7.55 -1.37 12.57
N PHE A 253 6.51 -0.74 12.04
CA PHE A 253 6.36 0.71 11.96
C PHE A 253 5.12 1.16 12.68
N PHE A 254 5.23 2.20 13.48
CA PHE A 254 4.10 2.84 14.15
C PHE A 254 3.70 4.11 13.43
N GLY A 255 2.40 4.36 13.32
CA GLY A 255 1.93 5.57 12.68
C GLY A 255 0.40 5.74 12.71
N SER A 256 -0.06 6.76 11.99
CA SER A 256 -1.48 7.02 11.75
C SER A 256 -1.72 7.36 10.30
N ALA A 257 -2.36 6.45 9.58
CA ALA A 257 -2.78 6.71 8.21
C ALA A 257 -3.81 7.85 8.12
N LEU A 258 -4.61 8.08 9.17
CA LEU A 258 -5.60 9.16 9.18
C LEU A 258 -4.95 10.54 9.16
N THR A 259 -3.92 10.74 9.96
CA THR A 259 -3.22 12.03 10.12
C THR A 259 -2.01 12.18 9.19
N ASN A 260 -1.62 11.14 8.46
CA ASN A 260 -0.38 10.99 7.68
C ASN A 260 0.90 10.87 8.52
N PHE A 261 0.78 10.69 9.82
CA PHE A 261 1.94 10.60 10.71
C PHE A 261 2.63 9.25 10.57
N GLY A 262 3.94 9.24 10.30
CA GLY A 262 4.76 8.04 10.11
C GLY A 262 4.54 7.29 8.78
N VAL A 263 3.70 7.79 7.86
CA VAL A 263 3.41 7.09 6.60
C VAL A 263 4.53 7.26 5.57
N GLU A 264 5.09 8.48 5.43
CA GLU A 264 6.18 8.72 4.50
C GLU A 264 7.47 8.01 4.92
N PRO A 265 7.93 8.11 6.18
CA PRO A 265 9.05 7.32 6.67
C PRO A 265 8.86 5.81 6.47
N PHE A 266 7.65 5.30 6.75
CA PHE A 266 7.32 3.91 6.45
C PHE A 266 7.52 3.58 4.98
N LEU A 267 6.97 4.38 4.05
CA LEU A 267 7.07 4.11 2.61
C LEU A 267 8.53 4.08 2.15
N SER A 268 9.34 5.04 2.58
CA SER A 268 10.76 5.13 2.23
C SER A 268 11.54 3.89 2.68
N HIS A 269 11.50 3.57 3.97
CA HIS A 269 12.20 2.40 4.52
C HIS A 269 11.68 1.08 3.95
N PHE A 270 10.36 0.96 3.77
CA PHE A 270 9.76 -0.23 3.16
C PHE A 270 10.29 -0.49 1.74
N LEU A 271 10.41 0.55 0.91
CA LEU A 271 10.91 0.41 -0.45
C LEU A 271 12.37 -0.01 -0.52
N ASP A 272 13.18 0.44 0.41
CA ASP A 272 14.60 0.07 0.51
C ASP A 272 14.77 -1.39 0.96
N MET A 273 13.94 -1.86 1.89
CA MET A 273 14.01 -3.21 2.44
C MET A 273 13.28 -4.26 1.59
N THR A 274 12.24 -3.86 0.84
CA THR A 274 11.45 -4.82 0.06
C THR A 274 12.17 -5.23 -1.22
N THR A 275 11.89 -6.44 -1.69
CA THR A 275 12.59 -7.03 -2.81
C THR A 275 12.03 -6.58 -4.17
N SER A 276 12.89 -6.60 -5.19
CA SER A 276 12.47 -6.65 -6.60
C SER A 276 11.67 -7.95 -6.87
N PRO A 277 11.05 -8.12 -8.06
CA PRO A 277 10.30 -9.32 -8.38
C PRO A 277 11.06 -10.60 -8.07
N LEU A 278 10.41 -11.48 -7.30
CA LEU A 278 10.98 -12.76 -6.88
C LEU A 278 10.81 -13.84 -7.95
N PRO A 279 11.72 -14.82 -8.03
CA PRO A 279 11.54 -16.02 -8.85
C PRO A 279 10.25 -16.76 -8.49
N ARG A 280 9.69 -17.45 -9.47
CA ARG A 280 8.42 -18.20 -9.31
C ARG A 280 8.58 -19.66 -9.71
N GLU A 281 8.12 -20.54 -8.84
CA GLU A 281 8.09 -21.98 -9.15
C GLU A 281 7.02 -22.30 -10.19
N SER A 282 7.36 -23.17 -11.14
CA SER A 282 6.42 -23.71 -12.12
C SER A 282 6.59 -25.22 -12.27
N SER A 283 5.67 -25.87 -12.97
CA SER A 283 5.78 -27.31 -13.29
C SER A 283 6.99 -27.67 -14.18
N GLN A 284 7.65 -26.68 -14.75
CA GLN A 284 8.84 -26.83 -15.60
C GLN A 284 10.14 -26.33 -14.95
N GLY A 285 10.10 -26.01 -13.65
CA GLY A 285 11.21 -25.43 -12.90
C GLY A 285 10.96 -23.99 -12.49
N GLU A 286 11.98 -23.40 -11.90
CA GLU A 286 11.95 -22.00 -11.45
C GLU A 286 12.01 -21.04 -12.64
N ILE A 287 11.18 -20.01 -12.61
CA ILE A 287 11.16 -18.90 -13.56
C ILE A 287 11.86 -17.70 -12.93
N ASN A 288 12.99 -17.30 -13.51
CA ASN A 288 13.72 -16.13 -13.07
C ASN A 288 13.13 -14.86 -13.71
N PRO A 289 12.87 -13.79 -12.95
CA PRO A 289 12.39 -12.52 -13.50
C PRO A 289 13.31 -11.91 -14.59
N MET A 290 14.60 -12.23 -14.55
CA MET A 290 15.58 -11.75 -15.53
C MET A 290 15.57 -12.53 -16.86
N ASP A 291 14.80 -13.62 -16.97
CA ASP A 291 14.66 -14.37 -18.23
C ASP A 291 13.97 -13.51 -19.29
N GLU A 292 14.49 -13.55 -20.53
CA GLU A 292 13.92 -12.80 -21.66
C GLU A 292 12.62 -13.45 -22.17
N ARG A 293 12.43 -14.74 -21.93
CA ARG A 293 11.22 -15.47 -22.33
C ARG A 293 10.03 -14.97 -21.52
N PHE A 294 9.00 -14.50 -22.23
CA PHE A 294 7.77 -14.04 -21.59
C PHE A 294 7.04 -15.20 -20.90
N SER A 295 6.79 -15.04 -19.63
CA SER A 295 5.91 -15.89 -18.83
C SER A 295 5.05 -15.06 -17.89
N ALA A 296 3.83 -15.50 -17.64
CA ALA A 296 2.89 -14.80 -16.78
C ALA A 296 1.76 -15.74 -16.32
N PHE A 297 1.08 -15.37 -15.24
CA PHE A 297 -0.16 -16.03 -14.84
C PHE A 297 -1.26 -15.02 -14.53
N VAL A 298 -2.50 -15.41 -14.77
CA VAL A 298 -3.69 -14.61 -14.44
C VAL A 298 -4.09 -14.92 -13.00
N PHE A 299 -4.09 -13.91 -12.14
CA PHE A 299 -4.50 -14.07 -10.75
C PHE A 299 -5.92 -13.57 -10.48
N LYS A 300 -6.46 -12.73 -11.38
CA LYS A 300 -7.83 -12.20 -11.25
C LYS A 300 -8.44 -11.90 -12.62
N ILE A 301 -9.75 -12.15 -12.73
CA ILE A 301 -10.56 -11.70 -13.87
C ILE A 301 -11.71 -10.85 -13.33
N GLN A 302 -11.79 -9.61 -13.78
CA GLN A 302 -12.81 -8.65 -13.40
C GLN A 302 -13.73 -8.37 -14.57
N ALA A 303 -15.04 -8.55 -14.36
CA ALA A 303 -16.07 -8.20 -15.32
C ALA A 303 -16.66 -6.81 -15.04
N ASN A 304 -17.26 -6.19 -16.05
CA ASN A 304 -18.08 -4.99 -15.95
C ASN A 304 -17.37 -3.75 -15.38
N MET A 305 -16.05 -3.60 -15.62
CA MET A 305 -15.34 -2.39 -15.23
C MET A 305 -15.85 -1.14 -15.95
N ASN A 306 -16.31 -1.30 -17.18
CA ASN A 306 -17.02 -0.26 -17.91
C ASN A 306 -18.51 -0.65 -18.06
N LYS A 307 -19.43 0.13 -17.47
CA LYS A 307 -20.87 -0.12 -17.54
C LYS A 307 -21.39 -0.11 -18.99
N ALA A 308 -20.69 0.55 -19.91
CA ALA A 308 -21.06 0.63 -21.33
C ALA A 308 -20.60 -0.60 -22.15
N HIS A 309 -19.66 -1.38 -21.64
CA HIS A 309 -19.10 -2.54 -22.32
C HIS A 309 -19.12 -3.75 -21.38
N ARG A 310 -19.51 -4.91 -21.90
CA ARG A 310 -19.49 -6.19 -21.15
C ARG A 310 -18.11 -6.86 -21.19
N ASP A 311 -17.06 -6.05 -21.11
CA ASP A 311 -15.69 -6.53 -21.19
C ASP A 311 -15.24 -7.17 -19.88
N ARG A 312 -14.35 -8.14 -20.03
CA ARG A 312 -13.65 -8.76 -18.91
C ARG A 312 -12.17 -8.42 -18.99
N ILE A 313 -11.62 -7.94 -17.89
CA ILE A 313 -10.21 -7.61 -17.78
C ILE A 313 -9.52 -8.70 -16.96
N ALA A 314 -8.45 -9.27 -17.51
CA ALA A 314 -7.60 -10.22 -16.81
C ALA A 314 -6.41 -9.46 -16.19
N PHE A 315 -6.27 -9.56 -14.88
CA PHE A 315 -5.08 -9.09 -14.16
C PHE A 315 -4.04 -10.18 -14.20
N MET A 316 -2.89 -9.83 -14.74
CA MET A 316 -1.82 -10.78 -15.03
C MET A 316 -0.53 -10.36 -14.32
N ARG A 317 0.06 -11.29 -13.58
CA ARG A 317 1.42 -11.14 -13.06
C ARG A 317 2.41 -11.62 -14.11
N ILE A 318 3.26 -10.72 -14.57
CA ILE A 318 4.40 -11.05 -15.42
C ILE A 318 5.49 -11.62 -14.51
N CYS A 319 5.96 -12.83 -14.80
CA CYS A 319 7.02 -13.50 -14.06
C CYS A 319 8.38 -13.30 -14.70
N SER A 320 8.42 -13.23 -16.03
CA SER A 320 9.64 -12.99 -16.81
C SER A 320 9.31 -12.42 -18.19
N GLY A 321 10.31 -11.85 -18.84
CA GLY A 321 10.18 -11.29 -20.18
C GLY A 321 9.38 -9.98 -20.20
N LYS A 322 9.05 -9.54 -21.41
CA LYS A 322 8.37 -8.27 -21.65
C LYS A 322 6.99 -8.49 -22.26
N PHE A 323 5.98 -7.79 -21.70
CA PHE A 323 4.67 -7.69 -22.32
C PHE A 323 4.75 -6.81 -23.58
N GLU A 324 4.18 -7.32 -24.68
CA GLU A 324 4.03 -6.57 -25.93
C GLU A 324 2.61 -6.78 -26.45
N ARG A 325 1.97 -5.67 -26.83
CA ARG A 325 0.64 -5.71 -27.43
C ARG A 325 0.63 -6.52 -28.72
N GLY A 326 -0.34 -7.43 -28.86
CA GLY A 326 -0.46 -8.29 -30.06
C GLY A 326 0.51 -9.45 -30.08
N LYS A 327 1.39 -9.59 -29.08
CA LYS A 327 2.29 -10.74 -28.97
C LYS A 327 1.49 -12.03 -28.85
N GLU A 328 1.84 -13.00 -29.68
CA GLU A 328 1.29 -14.35 -29.62
C GLU A 328 1.97 -15.12 -28.47
N VAL A 329 1.18 -15.68 -27.59
CA VAL A 329 1.65 -16.51 -26.47
C VAL A 329 0.87 -17.81 -26.40
N PHE A 330 1.48 -18.85 -25.85
CA PHE A 330 0.81 -20.12 -25.63
C PHE A 330 0.06 -20.11 -24.30
N HIS A 331 -1.26 -20.24 -24.35
CA HIS A 331 -2.11 -20.38 -23.19
C HIS A 331 -2.15 -21.84 -22.74
N ILE A 332 -1.41 -22.16 -21.69
CA ILE A 332 -1.15 -23.55 -21.25
C ILE A 332 -2.46 -24.29 -20.94
N GLN A 333 -3.33 -23.70 -20.11
CA GLN A 333 -4.60 -24.33 -19.72
C GLN A 333 -5.56 -24.53 -20.90
N GLY A 334 -5.53 -23.65 -21.89
CA GLY A 334 -6.38 -23.73 -23.08
C GLY A 334 -5.75 -24.55 -24.22
N GLY A 335 -4.49 -24.97 -24.10
CA GLY A 335 -3.77 -25.72 -25.12
C GLY A 335 -3.67 -25.01 -26.48
N LYS A 336 -3.73 -23.68 -26.52
CA LYS A 336 -3.80 -22.88 -27.75
C LYS A 336 -2.99 -21.61 -27.67
N LYS A 337 -2.63 -21.08 -28.84
CA LYS A 337 -2.05 -19.76 -28.97
C LYS A 337 -3.13 -18.70 -28.85
N ILE A 338 -2.82 -17.61 -28.14
CA ILE A 338 -3.66 -16.42 -27.99
C ILE A 338 -2.83 -15.18 -28.24
N GLN A 339 -3.47 -14.10 -28.70
CA GLN A 339 -2.83 -12.80 -28.78
C GLN A 339 -3.14 -11.98 -27.56
N LEU A 340 -2.10 -11.35 -26.99
CA LEU A 340 -2.26 -10.44 -25.85
C LEU A 340 -2.88 -9.12 -26.31
N ALA A 341 -4.01 -8.77 -25.72
CA ALA A 341 -4.67 -7.49 -25.95
C ALA A 341 -3.90 -6.32 -25.29
N GLN A 342 -4.33 -5.09 -25.57
CA GLN A 342 -3.72 -3.91 -24.92
C GLN A 342 -3.94 -3.96 -23.41
N PRO A 343 -2.90 -3.72 -22.59
CA PRO A 343 -3.09 -3.54 -21.17
C PRO A 343 -3.97 -2.30 -20.95
N GLN A 344 -4.98 -2.45 -20.12
CA GLN A 344 -5.73 -1.33 -19.57
C GLN A 344 -5.28 -1.18 -18.12
N HIS A 345 -4.79 0.03 -17.79
CA HIS A 345 -4.53 0.42 -16.41
C HIS A 345 -5.74 1.24 -15.95
N PRO A 346 -6.69 0.66 -15.21
CA PRO A 346 -7.92 1.35 -14.85
C PRO A 346 -7.69 2.59 -13.98
N TYR A 347 -6.48 2.73 -13.42
CA TYR A 347 -6.10 3.80 -12.50
C TYR A 347 -4.79 4.53 -12.87
N ALA A 348 -4.20 4.24 -14.02
CA ALA A 348 -3.12 5.09 -14.50
C ALA A 348 -3.73 6.46 -14.81
N PRO A 349 -3.25 7.54 -14.17
CA PRO A 349 -3.65 8.87 -14.59
C PRO A 349 -3.33 8.99 -16.08
N MET A 350 -4.27 9.53 -16.87
CA MET A 350 -3.98 9.81 -18.28
C MET A 350 -2.77 10.72 -18.32
N THR A 351 -1.78 10.36 -19.13
CA THR A 351 -0.66 11.27 -19.39
C THR A 351 -1.20 12.56 -20.00
N GLU A 352 -0.50 13.67 -19.82
CA GLU A 352 -0.87 14.96 -20.40
C GLU A 352 -1.11 14.84 -21.93
N THR A 353 -0.32 14.02 -22.59
CA THR A 353 -0.44 13.73 -24.04
C THR A 353 -1.73 12.96 -24.36
N GLU A 354 -2.13 11.99 -23.54
CA GLU A 354 -3.40 11.26 -23.72
C GLU A 354 -4.61 12.13 -23.42
N MET A 355 -4.49 13.04 -22.44
CA MET A 355 -5.53 14.01 -22.09
C MET A 355 -5.71 15.02 -23.22
N LEU A 356 -4.61 15.53 -23.79
CA LEU A 356 -4.64 16.44 -24.94
C LEU A 356 -5.22 15.76 -26.18
N ALA A 357 -4.81 14.53 -26.50
CA ALA A 357 -5.34 13.76 -27.62
C ALA A 357 -6.85 13.47 -27.47
N LYS A 358 -7.32 13.25 -26.23
CA LYS A 358 -8.73 13.05 -25.93
C LYS A 358 -9.54 14.33 -26.05
N LEU A 359 -8.95 15.46 -25.66
CA LEU A 359 -9.51 16.80 -25.83
C LEU A 359 -9.59 17.19 -27.33
N GLU A 360 -8.55 16.92 -28.12
CA GLU A 360 -8.52 17.14 -29.57
C GLU A 360 -9.58 16.29 -30.27
N LYS A 361 -9.68 15.01 -29.93
CA LYS A 361 -10.71 14.10 -30.48
C LYS A 361 -12.13 14.53 -30.13
N SER A 362 -12.34 15.09 -28.94
CA SER A 362 -13.62 15.68 -28.54
C SER A 362 -13.90 16.98 -29.29
N ARG A 363 -12.88 17.73 -29.62
CA ARG A 363 -12.95 18.95 -30.46
C ARG A 363 -13.39 18.63 -31.89
N GLU A 364 -12.80 17.62 -32.51
CA GLU A 364 -13.12 17.17 -33.87
C GLU A 364 -14.55 16.63 -33.98
N HIS A 365 -15.11 16.05 -32.91
CA HIS A 365 -16.47 15.51 -32.89
C HIS A 365 -17.56 16.54 -32.47
N GLY A 366 -17.23 17.81 -32.33
CA GLY A 366 -18.18 18.89 -32.05
C GLY A 366 -18.92 18.77 -30.71
N MET A 367 -18.39 18.01 -29.76
CA MET A 367 -19.04 17.81 -28.46
C MET A 367 -18.56 18.81 -27.38
N PHE A 368 -18.22 20.02 -27.77
CA PHE A 368 -17.97 21.08 -26.80
C PHE A 368 -19.29 21.68 -26.35
N ARG A 369 -19.67 21.43 -25.11
CA ARG A 369 -20.61 22.26 -24.37
C ARG A 369 -19.84 23.34 -23.65
N ASP A 370 -20.41 24.52 -23.57
CA ASP A 370 -19.92 25.62 -22.74
C ASP A 370 -19.68 25.11 -21.32
N ALA A 371 -18.53 25.44 -20.71
CA ALA A 371 -18.14 24.96 -19.40
C ALA A 371 -19.19 25.30 -18.32
N ASP A 372 -19.83 26.47 -18.45
CA ASP A 372 -20.88 26.92 -17.52
C ASP A 372 -22.16 26.09 -17.68
N LEU A 373 -22.49 25.63 -18.89
CA LEU A 373 -23.61 24.73 -19.14
C LEU A 373 -23.35 23.33 -18.59
N VAL A 374 -22.11 22.83 -18.69
CA VAL A 374 -21.72 21.53 -18.11
C VAL A 374 -21.77 21.59 -16.58
N VAL A 375 -21.29 22.67 -15.97
CA VAL A 375 -21.37 22.89 -14.52
C VAL A 375 -22.83 23.04 -14.06
N SER A 376 -23.65 23.72 -14.81
CA SER A 376 -25.09 23.87 -14.54
C SER A 376 -25.85 22.53 -14.66
N ASP A 377 -25.57 21.74 -15.69
CA ASP A 377 -26.16 20.39 -15.87
C ASP A 377 -25.70 19.43 -14.77
N MET A 378 -24.44 19.53 -14.34
CA MET A 378 -23.92 18.76 -13.21
C MET A 378 -24.55 19.16 -11.88
N ARG A 379 -24.80 20.46 -11.66
CA ARG A 379 -25.52 20.96 -10.46
C ARG A 379 -26.95 20.45 -10.41
N LEU A 380 -27.65 20.50 -11.54
CA LEU A 380 -29.03 19.98 -11.67
C LEU A 380 -29.11 18.46 -11.50
N LYS A 381 -28.16 17.72 -12.06
CA LYS A 381 -28.16 16.26 -12.08
C LYS A 381 -27.70 15.61 -10.78
N TYR A 382 -26.86 16.30 -10.01
CA TYR A 382 -26.23 15.77 -8.79
C TYR A 382 -26.57 16.57 -7.53
N GLY A 383 -27.47 17.59 -7.62
CA GLY A 383 -27.92 18.35 -6.46
C GLY A 383 -26.82 19.17 -5.77
N LEU A 384 -25.85 19.70 -6.55
CA LEU A 384 -24.73 20.52 -6.07
C LEU A 384 -25.10 22.02 -6.07
#